data_419a32906c901395bf55112395e23e2f
#
_entry.id   419a32906c901395bf55112395e23e2f
#
_cell.length_a   1.000
_cell.length_b   1.000
_cell.length_c   1.000
_cell.angle_alpha   90.00
_cell.angle_beta   90.00
_cell.angle_gamma   90.00
#
_symmetry.space_group_name_H-M   'P 1'
#
loop_
_entity.id
_entity.type
_entity.pdbx_description
1 polymer ?
#
loop_
_entity_poly.entity_id
_entity_poly.type
_entity_poly.pdbx_seq_one_letter_code
_entity_poly.pdbx_strand_id
1 'polypeptide(L)'
;PAAASDTQNVSAGCTQRSYTTYGGLKAAPSDQRTAFICDNVVVTFQDAKRQHVVLEFGLRGGKKDSPMAGFDGTMDKDGMTAKIHQMYLARDALNPADDGTCHLTFAGRAVTAAQCSASMHQGKNRWAAAVDFKAIPDR
;
A
#
# COMPACT_ATOMS: atom_id res chain seq x y z
N PRO A 1 -12.08 -9.22 -26.22
CA PRO A 1 -11.90 -7.94 -25.51
C PRO A 1 -10.83 -8.03 -24.46
N ALA A 2 -10.14 -6.92 -24.24
CA ALA A 2 -9.14 -6.84 -23.22
C ALA A 2 -9.78 -7.10 -21.84
N ALA A 3 -9.02 -7.73 -20.93
CA ALA A 3 -9.47 -7.89 -19.56
C ALA A 3 -9.81 -6.52 -18.99
N ALA A 4 -10.99 -6.38 -18.43
CA ALA A 4 -11.41 -5.11 -17.85
C ALA A 4 -10.62 -4.86 -16.57
N SER A 5 -9.87 -3.77 -16.53
CA SER A 5 -9.30 -3.28 -15.28
C SER A 5 -10.33 -2.41 -14.58
N ASP A 6 -10.31 -2.43 -13.26
CA ASP A 6 -11.17 -1.62 -12.41
C ASP A 6 -10.29 -0.78 -11.50
N THR A 7 -10.36 0.53 -11.66
CA THR A 7 -9.56 1.46 -10.87
C THR A 7 -10.47 2.30 -10.00
N GLN A 8 -10.18 2.33 -8.72
CA GLN A 8 -10.90 3.14 -7.74
C GLN A 8 -9.96 4.15 -7.12
N ASN A 9 -10.41 5.37 -7.04
CA ASN A 9 -9.69 6.47 -6.40
C ASN A 9 -10.43 6.80 -5.12
N VAL A 10 -9.84 6.45 -3.98
CA VAL A 10 -10.51 6.54 -2.69
C VAL A 10 -9.89 7.68 -1.87
N SER A 11 -10.73 8.62 -1.47
CA SER A 11 -10.34 9.74 -0.61
C SER A 11 -10.67 9.39 0.84
N ALA A 12 -9.64 9.32 1.67
CA ALA A 12 -9.74 9.07 3.11
C ALA A 12 -8.40 9.50 3.72
N GLY A 13 -7.89 8.81 4.70
CA GLY A 13 -6.61 9.24 5.27
C GLY A 13 -5.80 8.09 5.84
N CYS A 14 -4.49 8.26 5.86
CA CYS A 14 -3.62 7.43 6.66
C CYS A 14 -3.73 7.85 8.12
N THR A 15 -3.95 6.88 9.00
CA THR A 15 -3.99 7.16 10.44
C THR A 15 -2.58 7.33 10.98
N GLN A 16 -2.48 7.73 12.25
CA GLN A 16 -1.19 7.89 12.94
C GLN A 16 -0.42 6.58 13.08
N ARG A 17 -1.04 5.44 12.78
CA ARG A 17 -0.37 4.14 12.78
C ARG A 17 0.44 3.87 11.52
N SER A 18 0.34 4.76 10.53
CA SER A 18 1.02 4.59 9.26
C SER A 18 2.45 5.12 9.35
N TYR A 19 3.40 4.32 8.87
CA TYR A 19 4.81 4.70 8.92
C TYR A 19 5.61 3.96 7.86
N THR A 20 6.79 4.48 7.58
CA THR A 20 7.81 3.79 6.81
C THR A 20 9.06 3.66 7.67
N THR A 21 9.86 2.63 7.39
CA THR A 21 11.15 2.44 8.05
C THR A 21 12.24 2.25 7.00
N TYR A 22 13.45 2.67 7.36
CA TYR A 22 14.63 2.44 6.54
C TYR A 22 15.82 2.21 7.48
N GLY A 23 16.62 1.19 7.19
CA GLY A 23 17.80 0.94 8.00
C GLY A 23 18.57 -0.29 7.54
N GLY A 24 19.62 -0.63 8.25
CA GLY A 24 20.36 -1.85 8.05
C GLY A 24 19.57 -3.07 8.51
N LEU A 25 19.93 -4.26 8.06
CA LEU A 25 19.22 -5.50 8.41
C LEU A 25 19.23 -5.78 9.92
N LYS A 26 20.23 -5.23 10.64
CA LYS A 26 20.36 -5.42 12.09
C LYS A 26 19.71 -4.28 12.89
N ALA A 27 19.24 -3.23 12.23
CA ALA A 27 18.62 -2.11 12.94
C ALA A 27 17.22 -2.50 13.41
N ALA A 28 16.86 -2.10 14.63
CA ALA A 28 15.49 -2.27 15.10
C ALA A 28 14.57 -1.38 14.25
N PRO A 29 13.48 -1.90 13.69
CA PRO A 29 12.58 -1.10 12.84
C PRO A 29 12.05 0.15 13.54
N SER A 30 11.88 0.10 14.87
CA SER A 30 11.39 1.25 15.65
C SER A 30 12.36 2.42 15.67
N ASP A 31 13.63 2.20 15.37
CA ASP A 31 14.67 3.25 15.52
C ASP A 31 14.65 4.24 14.35
N GLN A 32 13.98 3.92 13.25
CA GLN A 32 14.02 4.74 12.03
C GLN A 32 12.65 4.90 11.39
N ARG A 33 11.63 5.02 12.22
CA ARG A 33 10.27 5.24 11.73
C ARG A 33 10.07 6.67 11.29
N THR A 34 9.44 6.82 10.13
CA THR A 34 8.96 8.09 9.64
C THR A 34 7.45 7.97 9.45
N ALA A 35 6.70 8.91 9.99
CA ALA A 35 5.24 8.92 9.81
C ALA A 35 4.92 8.98 8.32
N PHE A 36 4.00 8.13 7.89
CA PHE A 36 3.53 8.14 6.51
C PHE A 36 2.18 8.84 6.44
N ILE A 37 2.14 9.91 5.69
CA ILE A 37 0.96 10.77 5.56
C ILE A 37 0.36 10.53 4.18
N CYS A 38 -0.92 10.21 4.13
CA CYS A 38 -1.64 10.10 2.86
C CYS A 38 -3.09 10.56 3.03
N ASP A 39 -3.70 10.97 1.93
CA ASP A 39 -5.11 11.33 1.89
C ASP A 39 -5.84 10.64 0.75
N ASN A 40 -5.16 9.75 0.04
CA ASN A 40 -5.70 9.10 -1.14
C ASN A 40 -5.06 7.74 -1.36
N VAL A 41 -5.84 6.81 -1.89
CA VAL A 41 -5.32 5.57 -2.43
C VAL A 41 -5.94 5.32 -3.79
N VAL A 42 -5.12 4.90 -4.74
CA VAL A 42 -5.58 4.38 -6.03
C VAL A 42 -5.49 2.88 -5.97
N VAL A 43 -6.63 2.21 -6.08
CA VAL A 43 -6.71 0.75 -6.07
C VAL A 43 -7.05 0.29 -7.47
N THR A 44 -6.18 -0.53 -8.05
CA THR A 44 -6.38 -1.07 -9.39
C THR A 44 -6.49 -2.58 -9.33
N PHE A 45 -7.63 -3.12 -9.74
CA PHE A 45 -7.80 -4.55 -9.98
C PHE A 45 -7.53 -4.78 -11.45
N GLN A 46 -6.48 -5.51 -11.77
CA GLN A 46 -5.96 -5.60 -13.13
C GLN A 46 -6.67 -6.63 -14.00
N ASP A 47 -7.52 -7.46 -13.38
CA ASP A 47 -8.27 -8.46 -14.11
C ASP A 47 -9.74 -8.46 -13.69
N ALA A 48 -10.59 -9.03 -14.54
CA ALA A 48 -12.04 -9.06 -14.29
C ALA A 48 -12.42 -9.85 -13.04
N LYS A 49 -11.60 -10.82 -12.65
CA LYS A 49 -11.82 -11.64 -11.45
C LYS A 49 -11.27 -11.01 -10.19
N ARG A 50 -10.65 -9.83 -10.30
CA ARG A 50 -10.04 -9.10 -9.18
C ARG A 50 -9.00 -9.94 -8.42
N GLN A 51 -8.26 -10.77 -9.13
CA GLN A 51 -7.23 -11.60 -8.52
C GLN A 51 -5.91 -10.87 -8.33
N HIS A 52 -5.66 -9.85 -9.14
CA HIS A 52 -4.43 -9.07 -9.09
C HIS A 52 -4.77 -7.64 -8.72
N VAL A 53 -4.15 -7.11 -7.66
CA VAL A 53 -4.45 -5.79 -7.12
C VAL A 53 -3.19 -4.98 -6.89
N VAL A 54 -3.28 -3.70 -7.21
CA VAL A 54 -2.23 -2.72 -6.91
C VAL A 54 -2.86 -1.60 -6.09
N LEU A 55 -2.24 -1.27 -4.95
CA LEU A 55 -2.67 -0.16 -4.11
C LEU A 55 -1.55 0.87 -4.06
N GLU A 56 -1.88 2.12 -4.38
CA GLU A 56 -0.92 3.23 -4.35
C GLU A 56 -1.44 4.30 -3.41
N PHE A 57 -0.77 4.42 -2.26
CA PHE A 57 -1.12 5.42 -1.24
C PHE A 57 -0.26 6.66 -1.42
N GLY A 58 -0.84 7.82 -1.25
CA GLY A 58 -0.10 9.06 -1.35
C GLY A 58 -0.97 10.28 -1.08
N LEU A 59 -0.45 11.44 -1.46
CA LEU A 59 -1.16 12.71 -1.34
C LEU A 59 -1.76 13.07 -2.70
N ARG A 60 -3.05 13.38 -2.70
CA ARG A 60 -3.73 13.87 -3.90
C ARG A 60 -3.12 15.22 -4.31
N GLY A 61 -2.75 15.33 -5.55
CA GLY A 61 -2.06 16.53 -6.03
C GLY A 61 -0.61 16.64 -5.55
N GLY A 62 -0.06 15.55 -4.99
CA GLY A 62 1.32 15.54 -4.55
C GLY A 62 2.30 15.74 -5.70
N LYS A 63 3.43 16.36 -5.36
CA LYS A 63 4.51 16.57 -6.30
C LYS A 63 5.32 15.30 -6.49
N LYS A 64 6.23 15.32 -7.47
CA LYS A 64 7.05 14.16 -7.85
C LYS A 64 7.78 13.52 -6.66
N ASP A 65 8.19 14.30 -5.69
CA ASP A 65 8.94 13.85 -4.52
C ASP A 65 8.06 13.66 -3.27
N SER A 66 6.73 13.75 -3.42
CA SER A 66 5.82 13.50 -2.30
C SER A 66 5.90 12.05 -1.86
N PRO A 67 5.74 11.79 -0.55
CA PRO A 67 5.74 10.41 -0.05
C PRO A 67 4.68 9.56 -0.72
N MET A 68 5.04 8.33 -1.06
CA MET A 68 4.10 7.35 -1.59
C MET A 68 4.49 5.95 -1.16
N ALA A 69 3.52 5.06 -1.12
CA ALA A 69 3.75 3.65 -0.87
C ALA A 69 2.85 2.85 -1.80
N GLY A 70 3.45 1.95 -2.57
CA GLY A 70 2.74 1.09 -3.50
C GLY A 70 2.92 -0.37 -3.15
N PHE A 71 1.85 -1.15 -3.30
CA PHE A 71 1.80 -2.56 -2.99
C PHE A 71 1.13 -3.30 -4.13
N ASP A 72 1.79 -4.33 -4.65
CA ASP A 72 1.33 -5.13 -5.77
C ASP A 72 1.22 -6.58 -5.32
N GLY A 73 0.05 -7.17 -5.45
CA GLY A 73 -0.17 -8.51 -4.95
C GLY A 73 -1.34 -9.26 -5.57
N THR A 74 -1.61 -10.39 -4.98
CA THR A 74 -2.63 -11.34 -5.41
C THR A 74 -3.66 -11.52 -4.30
N MET A 75 -4.95 -11.39 -4.66
CA MET A 75 -6.05 -11.56 -3.71
C MET A 75 -6.19 -13.03 -3.32
N ASP A 76 -6.43 -13.26 -2.03
CA ASP A 76 -6.78 -14.57 -1.51
C ASP A 76 -8.23 -14.91 -1.84
N LYS A 77 -8.62 -16.13 -1.52
CA LYS A 77 -9.97 -16.63 -1.77
C LYS A 77 -11.05 -15.87 -1.02
N ASP A 78 -10.69 -15.22 0.11
CA ASP A 78 -11.65 -14.44 0.88
C ASP A 78 -12.08 -13.15 0.16
N GLY A 79 -11.35 -12.74 -0.89
CA GLY A 79 -11.66 -11.53 -1.64
C GLY A 79 -11.30 -10.24 -0.90
N MET A 80 -10.68 -10.32 0.27
CA MET A 80 -10.37 -9.15 1.11
C MET A 80 -8.89 -9.05 1.47
N THR A 81 -8.16 -10.16 1.43
CA THR A 81 -6.75 -10.19 1.81
C THR A 81 -5.89 -10.40 0.59
N ALA A 82 -4.87 -9.56 0.42
CA ALA A 82 -3.92 -9.70 -0.67
C ALA A 82 -2.54 -10.03 -0.14
N LYS A 83 -1.89 -11.00 -0.77
CA LYS A 83 -0.48 -11.27 -0.51
C LYS A 83 0.34 -10.37 -1.42
N ILE A 84 1.25 -9.60 -0.84
CA ILE A 84 2.04 -8.62 -1.57
C ILE A 84 3.33 -9.24 -2.06
N HIS A 85 3.57 -9.13 -3.37
CA HIS A 85 4.75 -9.67 -4.03
C HIS A 85 5.78 -8.61 -4.36
N GLN A 86 5.34 -7.38 -4.58
CA GLN A 86 6.22 -6.26 -4.90
C GLN A 86 5.75 -5.02 -4.17
N MET A 87 6.69 -4.13 -3.85
CA MET A 87 6.38 -2.86 -3.21
C MET A 87 7.33 -1.78 -3.68
N TYR A 88 6.93 -0.51 -3.50
CA TYR A 88 7.78 0.63 -3.79
C TYR A 88 7.41 1.79 -2.86
N LEU A 89 8.42 2.56 -2.49
CA LEU A 89 8.28 3.76 -1.65
C LEU A 89 8.67 5.02 -2.40
N ALA A 90 9.03 4.87 -3.67
CA ALA A 90 9.32 5.97 -4.58
C ALA A 90 8.85 5.55 -5.96
N ARG A 91 8.50 6.51 -6.79
CA ARG A 91 8.10 6.23 -8.17
C ARG A 91 9.23 5.51 -8.89
N ASP A 92 8.88 4.57 -9.74
CA ASP A 92 9.80 3.82 -10.61
C ASP A 92 10.75 2.88 -9.87
N ALA A 93 10.49 2.60 -8.59
CA ALA A 93 11.34 1.75 -7.77
C ALA A 93 10.60 0.52 -7.26
N LEU A 94 10.05 -0.27 -8.19
CA LEU A 94 9.34 -1.51 -7.85
C LEU A 94 10.34 -2.58 -7.44
N ASN A 95 10.17 -3.14 -6.26
CA ASN A 95 11.08 -4.14 -5.69
C ASN A 95 10.31 -5.36 -5.20
N PRO A 96 10.90 -6.56 -5.29
CA PRO A 96 10.28 -7.72 -4.68
C PRO A 96 10.10 -7.51 -3.17
N ALA A 97 8.94 -7.86 -2.66
CA ALA A 97 8.69 -7.82 -1.22
C ALA A 97 9.19 -9.12 -0.59
N ASP A 98 9.85 -9.01 0.56
CA ASP A 98 10.23 -10.17 1.35
C ASP A 98 9.01 -10.76 2.04
N ASP A 99 8.10 -9.88 2.48
CA ASP A 99 6.89 -10.24 3.16
C ASP A 99 5.91 -9.09 3.02
N GLY A 100 4.63 -9.40 2.92
CA GLY A 100 3.63 -8.35 2.83
C GLY A 100 2.21 -8.84 2.68
N THR A 101 1.30 -8.09 3.28
CA THR A 101 -0.12 -8.37 3.24
C THR A 101 -0.90 -7.07 3.24
N CYS A 102 -1.96 -7.01 2.45
CA CYS A 102 -2.96 -5.95 2.52
C CYS A 102 -4.31 -6.58 2.88
N HIS A 103 -5.05 -5.90 3.74
CA HIS A 103 -6.44 -6.26 4.04
C HIS A 103 -7.34 -5.12 3.59
N LEU A 104 -8.30 -5.41 2.72
CA LEU A 104 -9.21 -4.43 2.16
C LEU A 104 -10.60 -4.57 2.78
N THR A 105 -11.23 -3.44 3.05
CA THR A 105 -12.61 -3.39 3.50
C THR A 105 -13.45 -2.82 2.36
N PHE A 106 -14.60 -3.43 2.11
CA PHE A 106 -15.48 -3.06 1.00
C PHE A 106 -16.85 -2.65 1.51
N ALA A 107 -17.46 -1.72 0.80
CA ALA A 107 -18.91 -1.48 0.82
C ALA A 107 -19.40 -1.83 -0.58
N GLY A 108 -20.06 -3.00 -0.72
CA GLY A 108 -20.35 -3.56 -2.04
C GLY A 108 -19.04 -3.88 -2.78
N ARG A 109 -18.82 -3.25 -3.92
CA ARG A 109 -17.58 -3.42 -4.69
C ARG A 109 -16.58 -2.29 -4.48
N ALA A 110 -16.93 -1.29 -3.69
CA ALA A 110 -16.08 -0.13 -3.44
C ALA A 110 -15.17 -0.38 -2.24
N VAL A 111 -13.90 -0.06 -2.38
CA VAL A 111 -12.93 -0.11 -1.29
C VAL A 111 -13.18 1.10 -0.38
N THR A 112 -13.33 0.86 0.91
CA THR A 112 -13.54 1.92 1.91
C THR A 112 -12.38 2.06 2.88
N ALA A 113 -11.59 1.00 3.06
CA ALA A 113 -10.42 1.03 3.93
C ALA A 113 -9.41 -0.01 3.46
N ALA A 114 -8.17 0.17 3.83
CA ALA A 114 -7.11 -0.80 3.53
C ALA A 114 -6.00 -0.69 4.58
N GLN A 115 -5.54 -1.85 5.06
CA GLN A 115 -4.39 -1.94 5.93
C GLN A 115 -3.34 -2.76 5.19
N CYS A 116 -2.19 -2.17 4.94
CA CYS A 116 -1.09 -2.83 4.23
C CYS A 116 0.17 -2.79 5.07
N SER A 117 0.92 -3.88 5.06
CA SER A 117 2.28 -3.89 5.59
C SER A 117 3.14 -4.78 4.71
N ALA A 118 4.34 -4.31 4.43
CA ALA A 118 5.29 -5.06 3.62
C ALA A 118 6.70 -4.61 3.91
N SER A 119 7.66 -5.49 3.63
CA SER A 119 9.07 -5.18 3.76
C SER A 119 9.83 -5.66 2.54
N MET A 120 10.94 -5.00 2.25
CA MET A 120 11.86 -5.34 1.17
C MET A 120 13.28 -5.05 1.61
N HIS A 121 14.24 -5.64 0.91
CA HIS A 121 15.64 -5.32 1.17
C HIS A 121 16.42 -5.19 -0.13
N GLN A 122 17.48 -4.38 -0.08
CA GLN A 122 18.47 -4.26 -1.13
C GLN A 122 19.85 -4.32 -0.49
N GLY A 123 20.59 -5.39 -0.78
CA GLY A 123 21.87 -5.60 -0.11
C GLY A 123 21.69 -5.70 1.40
N LYS A 124 22.34 -4.78 2.14
CA LYS A 124 22.28 -4.76 3.61
C LYS A 124 21.23 -3.80 4.15
N ASN A 125 20.48 -3.14 3.29
CA ASN A 125 19.47 -2.17 3.69
C ASN A 125 18.08 -2.79 3.60
N ARG A 126 17.23 -2.39 4.54
CA ARG A 126 15.85 -2.87 4.62
C ARG A 126 14.90 -1.69 4.70
N TRP A 127 13.81 -1.80 3.95
CA TRP A 127 12.70 -0.85 3.98
C TRP A 127 11.45 -1.60 4.39
N ALA A 128 10.58 -0.91 5.11
CA ALA A 128 9.26 -1.43 5.42
C ALA A 128 8.26 -0.30 5.41
N ALA A 129 7.00 -0.66 5.15
CA ALA A 129 5.90 0.27 5.22
C ALA A 129 4.72 -0.39 5.90
N ALA A 130 4.03 0.36 6.73
CA ALA A 130 2.75 -0.04 7.31
C ALA A 130 1.79 1.11 7.07
N VAL A 131 0.68 0.83 6.41
CA VAL A 131 -0.32 1.83 6.05
C VAL A 131 -1.66 1.40 6.63
N ASP A 132 -2.25 2.27 7.44
CA ASP A 132 -3.60 2.10 7.95
C ASP A 132 -4.45 3.22 7.36
N PHE A 133 -5.22 2.89 6.33
CA PHE A 133 -5.98 3.85 5.53
C PHE A 133 -7.47 3.64 5.76
N LYS A 134 -8.16 4.66 6.21
CA LYS A 134 -9.61 4.61 6.45
C LYS A 134 -10.19 6.00 6.56
N ALA A 135 -11.51 6.07 6.52
CA ALA A 135 -12.18 7.33 6.78
C ALA A 135 -11.80 7.86 8.15
N ILE A 136 -11.36 9.13 8.20
CA ILE A 136 -11.04 9.80 9.45
C ILE A 136 -12.33 10.43 9.94
N PRO A 137 -12.76 10.15 11.18
CA PRO A 137 -13.99 10.76 11.69
C PRO A 137 -13.92 12.29 11.67
N ASP A 138 -15.02 12.92 11.34
CA ASP A 138 -15.16 14.37 11.43
C ASP A 138 -14.94 14.82 12.87
N ARG A 139 -14.27 15.94 13.00
CA ARG A 139 -13.92 16.48 14.31
C ARG A 139 -14.96 17.47 14.80
#